data_9f725c3ccbc6e59eec74f7da4a3673d2
#
_entry.id   9f725c3ccbc6e59eec74f7da4a3673d2
#
_cell.length_a   1.000
_cell.length_b   1.000
_cell.length_c   1.000
_cell.angle_alpha   90.00
_cell.angle_beta   90.00
_cell.angle_gamma   90.00
#
_symmetry.space_group_name_H-M   'P 1'
#
loop_
_entity.id
_entity.type
_entity.pdbx_description
1 polymer ?
#
loop_
_entity_poly.entity_id
_entity_poly.type
_entity_poly.pdbx_seq_one_letter_code
_entity_poly.pdbx_strand_id
1 'polypeptide(L)'
;MDQRNCKSALGRSGIPGMDWCLNPYVGCTHGCVYCYASFIEKFNTRPEPWGTWAEPKCNIARVLAGELSRPRSGRVQISSVTDGWQPMERKAELTRGCLKVLAVSGLDVSILTKSDLVTRDADILTSFGGLLGDGSVKVGFSVCTLSDELAALIEPGAPPPSRRMAALKALSAAGVRTWVFIAPALPGISDTPETIDAIRAEARRNGASE
;
A
#
# COMPACT_ATOMS: atom_id res chain seq x y z
N MET A 1 11.78 7.98 -18.60
CA MET A 1 11.01 7.04 -17.74
C MET A 1 10.36 6.04 -18.65
N ASP A 2 10.71 4.78 -18.52
CA ASP A 2 10.07 3.72 -19.29
C ASP A 2 8.62 3.61 -18.86
N GLN A 3 7.70 3.76 -19.79
CA GLN A 3 6.27 3.65 -19.56
C GLN A 3 5.83 2.23 -19.94
N ARG A 4 5.15 1.56 -19.02
CA ARG A 4 4.63 0.22 -19.25
C ARG A 4 3.11 0.23 -19.38
N ASN A 5 2.60 -0.47 -20.37
CA ASN A 5 1.18 -0.78 -20.47
C ASN A 5 0.92 -2.18 -19.90
N CYS A 6 -0.09 -2.31 -19.05
CA CYS A 6 -0.53 -3.61 -18.55
C CYS A 6 -1.72 -4.13 -19.37
N LYS A 7 -1.83 -5.47 -19.46
CA LYS A 7 -2.96 -6.16 -20.09
C LYS A 7 -4.08 -6.45 -19.09
N SER A 8 -3.73 -6.56 -17.79
CA SER A 8 -4.65 -6.78 -16.68
C SER A 8 -4.26 -5.90 -15.50
N ALA A 9 -5.24 -5.37 -14.79
CA ALA A 9 -5.06 -4.57 -13.59
C ALA A 9 -5.18 -5.44 -12.33
N LEU A 10 -6.19 -6.34 -12.29
CA LEU A 10 -6.43 -7.25 -11.18
C LEU A 10 -5.78 -8.61 -11.44
N GLY A 11 -4.83 -8.98 -10.60
CA GLY A 11 -4.27 -10.33 -10.52
C GLY A 11 -4.98 -11.15 -9.44
N ARG A 12 -4.98 -12.49 -9.57
CA ARG A 12 -5.38 -13.36 -8.46
C ARG A 12 -4.41 -13.19 -7.31
N SER A 13 -4.95 -13.10 -6.09
CA SER A 13 -4.13 -12.96 -4.88
C SER A 13 -3.78 -14.33 -4.31
N GLY A 14 -2.54 -14.47 -3.84
CA GLY A 14 -2.12 -15.58 -2.97
C GLY A 14 -2.18 -15.22 -1.48
N ILE A 15 -2.62 -14.01 -1.13
CA ILE A 15 -2.71 -13.55 0.26
C ILE A 15 -4.02 -14.10 0.85
N PRO A 16 -3.98 -14.80 2.01
CA PRO A 16 -5.18 -15.30 2.65
C PRO A 16 -6.23 -14.22 2.88
N GLY A 17 -7.47 -14.48 2.51
CA GLY A 17 -8.59 -13.55 2.67
C GLY A 17 -8.63 -12.41 1.64
N MET A 18 -7.77 -12.43 0.62
CA MET A 18 -7.79 -11.50 -0.51
C MET A 18 -8.02 -12.27 -1.81
N ASP A 19 -8.97 -11.83 -2.63
CA ASP A 19 -9.29 -12.48 -3.91
C ASP A 19 -8.41 -11.92 -5.04
N TRP A 20 -8.11 -10.63 -4.94
CA TRP A 20 -7.42 -9.88 -5.97
C TRP A 20 -6.26 -9.07 -5.42
N CYS A 21 -5.25 -8.83 -6.24
CA CYS A 21 -4.20 -7.86 -5.97
C CYS A 21 -4.11 -6.83 -7.09
N LEU A 22 -3.87 -5.58 -6.71
CA LEU A 22 -3.66 -4.43 -7.59
C LEU A 22 -2.30 -3.81 -7.28
N ASN A 23 -1.41 -3.82 -8.27
CA ASN A 23 -0.08 -3.22 -8.16
C ASN A 23 0.11 -2.22 -9.31
N PRO A 24 -0.04 -0.91 -9.09
CA PRO A 24 0.05 0.12 -10.11
C PRO A 24 1.45 0.28 -10.72
N TYR A 25 2.45 -0.26 -10.04
CA TYR A 25 3.86 -0.18 -10.43
C TYR A 25 4.50 -1.56 -10.51
N VAL A 26 5.62 -1.65 -11.20
CA VAL A 26 6.61 -2.73 -11.09
C VAL A 26 7.86 -2.12 -10.45
N GLY A 27 8.44 -2.79 -9.45
CA GLY A 27 9.50 -2.21 -8.63
C GLY A 27 8.97 -1.28 -7.53
N CYS A 28 9.86 -0.85 -6.63
CA CYS A 28 9.53 0.00 -5.49
C CYS A 28 10.77 0.75 -5.01
N THR A 29 10.70 2.07 -4.98
CA THR A 29 11.83 2.93 -4.56
C THR A 29 11.92 3.14 -3.05
N HIS A 30 11.12 2.44 -2.24
CA HIS A 30 11.33 2.41 -0.79
C HIS A 30 12.62 1.67 -0.40
N GLY A 31 13.10 0.73 -1.22
CA GLY A 31 14.40 0.11 -1.08
C GLY A 31 14.60 -0.66 0.23
N CYS A 32 13.53 -1.18 0.84
CA CYS A 32 13.63 -1.92 2.09
C CYS A 32 14.60 -3.10 1.95
N VAL A 33 15.58 -3.22 2.83
CA VAL A 33 16.66 -4.21 2.75
C VAL A 33 16.16 -5.66 2.88
N TYR A 34 15.03 -5.86 3.51
CA TYR A 34 14.38 -7.14 3.74
C TYR A 34 13.26 -7.46 2.74
N CYS A 35 13.09 -6.65 1.69
CA CYS A 35 11.92 -6.75 0.82
C CYS A 35 11.87 -8.09 0.08
N TYR A 36 10.85 -8.89 0.35
CA TYR A 36 10.66 -10.17 -0.35
C TYR A 36 10.38 -9.97 -1.85
N ALA A 37 9.81 -8.83 -2.25
CA ALA A 37 9.47 -8.54 -3.64
C ALA A 37 10.70 -8.34 -4.54
N SER A 38 11.92 -8.32 -3.97
CA SER A 38 13.18 -8.35 -4.73
C SER A 38 13.28 -9.54 -5.68
N PHE A 39 12.50 -10.63 -5.46
CA PHE A 39 12.43 -11.76 -6.40
C PHE A 39 12.03 -11.33 -7.82
N ILE A 40 11.39 -10.17 -7.99
CA ILE A 40 11.00 -9.60 -9.28
C ILE A 40 12.24 -9.37 -10.18
N GLU A 41 13.41 -9.11 -9.58
CA GLU A 41 14.67 -8.96 -10.33
C GLU A 41 14.99 -10.20 -11.18
N LYS A 42 14.62 -11.40 -10.72
CA LYS A 42 14.81 -12.64 -11.46
C LYS A 42 14.07 -12.69 -12.79
N PHE A 43 13.02 -11.89 -12.92
CA PHE A 43 12.17 -11.81 -14.11
C PHE A 43 12.34 -10.48 -14.87
N ASN A 44 13.28 -9.66 -14.42
CA ASN A 44 13.54 -8.36 -14.99
C ASN A 44 15.01 -8.25 -15.39
N THR A 45 15.26 -7.90 -16.63
CA THR A 45 16.63 -7.78 -17.20
C THR A 45 17.28 -6.42 -16.90
N ARG A 46 16.75 -5.65 -15.94
CA ARG A 46 17.28 -4.35 -15.58
C ARG A 46 18.61 -4.48 -14.86
N PRO A 47 19.59 -3.60 -15.18
CA PRO A 47 20.87 -3.56 -14.47
C PRO A 47 20.78 -2.88 -13.10
N GLU A 48 19.74 -2.05 -12.87
CA GLU A 48 19.60 -1.30 -11.63
C GLU A 48 19.14 -2.22 -10.49
N PRO A 49 19.75 -2.13 -9.30
CA PRO A 49 19.41 -2.97 -8.17
C PRO A 49 18.02 -2.66 -7.63
N TRP A 50 17.40 -3.65 -6.97
CA TRP A 50 16.12 -3.48 -6.28
C TRP A 50 16.14 -2.28 -5.32
N GLY A 51 15.05 -1.52 -5.32
CA GLY A 51 14.91 -0.35 -4.45
C GLY A 51 15.31 0.96 -5.10
N THR A 52 15.91 0.94 -6.30
CA THR A 52 16.36 2.15 -6.99
C THR A 52 15.48 2.55 -8.16
N TRP A 53 14.52 1.71 -8.54
CA TRP A 53 13.66 1.94 -9.71
C TRP A 53 12.21 1.56 -9.48
N ALA A 54 11.34 2.17 -10.26
CA ALA A 54 9.94 1.78 -10.41
C ALA A 54 9.44 2.13 -11.81
N GLU A 55 8.59 1.26 -12.37
CA GLU A 55 7.92 1.47 -13.65
C GLU A 55 6.42 1.69 -13.46
N PRO A 56 5.87 2.80 -13.94
CA PRO A 56 4.43 3.06 -13.88
C PRO A 56 3.68 2.23 -14.94
N LYS A 57 2.57 1.60 -14.56
CA LYS A 57 1.62 0.97 -15.48
C LYS A 57 0.61 2.02 -15.95
N CYS A 58 0.99 2.84 -16.93
CA CYS A 58 0.31 4.08 -17.28
C CYS A 58 -1.17 3.95 -17.66
N ASN A 59 -1.58 2.77 -18.12
CA ASN A 59 -2.97 2.51 -18.51
C ASN A 59 -3.80 1.80 -17.45
N ILE A 60 -3.26 1.57 -16.23
CA ILE A 60 -3.84 0.64 -15.27
C ILE A 60 -5.26 1.02 -14.84
N ALA A 61 -5.54 2.28 -14.58
CA ALA A 61 -6.88 2.73 -14.17
C ALA A 61 -7.92 2.49 -15.29
N ARG A 62 -7.55 2.70 -16.55
CA ARG A 62 -8.41 2.41 -17.70
C ARG A 62 -8.66 0.90 -17.87
N VAL A 63 -7.61 0.08 -17.71
CA VAL A 63 -7.73 -1.38 -17.76
C VAL A 63 -8.62 -1.87 -16.64
N LEU A 64 -8.43 -1.36 -15.42
CA LEU A 64 -9.25 -1.67 -14.24
C LEU A 64 -10.73 -1.35 -14.48
N ALA A 65 -11.03 -0.16 -15.01
CA ALA A 65 -12.40 0.22 -15.35
C ALA A 65 -13.03 -0.73 -16.36
N GLY A 66 -12.27 -1.15 -17.38
CA GLY A 66 -12.72 -2.16 -18.35
C GLY A 66 -12.97 -3.54 -17.74
N GLU A 67 -12.12 -3.97 -16.79
CA GLU A 67 -12.30 -5.25 -16.06
C GLU A 67 -13.53 -5.21 -15.14
N LEU A 68 -13.83 -4.05 -14.54
CA LEU A 68 -14.95 -3.85 -13.61
C LEU A 68 -16.24 -3.40 -14.30
N SER A 69 -16.26 -3.27 -15.64
CA SER A 69 -17.51 -3.09 -16.39
C SER A 69 -18.45 -4.30 -16.27
N ARG A 70 -17.92 -5.47 -15.87
CA ARG A 70 -18.68 -6.64 -15.46
C ARG A 70 -18.62 -6.77 -13.95
N PRO A 71 -19.74 -7.08 -13.28
CA PRO A 71 -19.78 -7.23 -11.82
C PRO A 71 -18.72 -8.23 -11.34
N ARG A 72 -17.96 -7.83 -10.35
CA ARG A 72 -17.03 -8.68 -9.61
C ARG A 72 -17.31 -8.57 -8.13
N SER A 73 -17.05 -9.61 -7.39
CA SER A 73 -17.09 -9.64 -5.94
C SER A 73 -15.73 -9.99 -5.36
N GLY A 74 -15.58 -9.75 -4.08
CA GLY A 74 -14.39 -10.12 -3.34
C GLY A 74 -13.59 -8.91 -2.83
N ARG A 75 -12.44 -9.22 -2.30
CA ARG A 75 -11.55 -8.24 -1.65
C ARG A 75 -10.28 -8.00 -2.46
N VAL A 76 -9.94 -6.72 -2.67
CA VAL A 76 -8.75 -6.29 -3.40
C VAL A 76 -7.68 -5.84 -2.41
N GLN A 77 -6.47 -6.43 -2.48
CA GLN A 77 -5.29 -5.90 -1.81
C GLN A 77 -4.56 -4.95 -2.76
N ILE A 78 -4.37 -3.70 -2.37
CA ILE A 78 -3.48 -2.75 -3.05
C ILE A 78 -2.10 -2.82 -2.39
N SER A 79 -1.04 -2.84 -3.20
CA SER A 79 0.35 -2.89 -2.74
C SER A 79 0.74 -4.25 -2.13
N SER A 80 0.79 -5.29 -2.95
CA SER A 80 1.29 -6.60 -2.53
C SER A 80 2.79 -6.79 -2.82
N VAL A 81 3.30 -6.34 -3.97
CA VAL A 81 4.71 -6.49 -4.39
C VAL A 81 5.38 -5.16 -4.77
N THR A 82 4.72 -4.06 -4.50
CA THR A 82 5.21 -2.68 -4.67
C THR A 82 4.48 -1.82 -3.65
N ASP A 83 4.94 -0.60 -3.41
CA ASP A 83 4.11 0.37 -2.69
C ASP A 83 3.39 1.28 -3.68
N GLY A 84 2.07 1.31 -3.61
CA GLY A 84 1.24 2.14 -4.48
C GLY A 84 1.41 3.64 -4.27
N TRP A 85 1.93 4.04 -3.10
CA TRP A 85 2.17 5.44 -2.74
C TRP A 85 3.66 5.78 -2.63
N GLN A 86 4.52 5.00 -3.30
CA GLN A 86 5.93 5.34 -3.43
C GLN A 86 6.13 6.74 -4.08
N PRO A 87 7.32 7.37 -3.98
CA PRO A 87 7.53 8.76 -4.41
C PRO A 87 7.03 9.12 -5.81
N MET A 88 7.10 8.18 -6.77
CA MET A 88 6.62 8.37 -8.14
C MET A 88 5.11 8.66 -8.20
N GLU A 89 4.31 8.10 -7.31
CA GLU A 89 2.86 8.28 -7.25
C GLU A 89 2.45 9.75 -7.05
N ARG A 90 3.31 10.56 -6.45
CA ARG A 90 3.06 12.00 -6.26
C ARG A 90 2.76 12.73 -7.58
N LYS A 91 3.39 12.28 -8.67
CA LYS A 91 3.22 12.87 -10.02
C LYS A 91 2.38 11.97 -10.94
N ALA A 92 2.50 10.67 -10.82
CA ALA A 92 1.87 9.72 -11.74
C ALA A 92 0.39 9.49 -11.45
N GLU A 93 -0.04 9.62 -10.18
CA GLU A 93 -1.42 9.49 -9.70
C GLU A 93 -2.17 8.23 -10.17
N LEU A 94 -1.42 7.15 -10.41
CA LEU A 94 -1.99 5.89 -10.92
C LEU A 94 -2.82 5.17 -9.88
N THR A 95 -2.32 5.13 -8.63
CA THR A 95 -3.05 4.55 -7.50
C THR A 95 -4.30 5.34 -7.21
N ARG A 96 -4.20 6.69 -7.23
CA ARG A 96 -5.35 7.58 -7.08
C ARG A 96 -6.39 7.32 -8.19
N GLY A 97 -5.95 7.16 -9.44
CA GLY A 97 -6.83 6.80 -10.56
C GLY A 97 -7.54 5.46 -10.35
N CYS A 98 -6.83 4.46 -9.84
CA CYS A 98 -7.42 3.15 -9.52
C CYS A 98 -8.40 3.24 -8.34
N LEU A 99 -8.11 4.03 -7.30
CA LEU A 99 -9.03 4.23 -6.18
C LEU A 99 -10.36 4.82 -6.62
N LYS A 100 -10.37 5.80 -7.55
CA LYS A 100 -11.61 6.37 -8.11
C LYS A 100 -12.48 5.30 -8.78
N VAL A 101 -11.88 4.36 -9.48
CA VAL A 101 -12.59 3.24 -10.11
C VAL A 101 -13.11 2.25 -9.07
N LEU A 102 -12.30 1.94 -8.05
CA LEU A 102 -12.67 0.99 -6.99
C LEU A 102 -13.78 1.54 -6.09
N ALA A 103 -13.80 2.83 -5.81
CA ALA A 103 -14.79 3.46 -4.92
C ALA A 103 -16.24 3.29 -5.40
N VAL A 104 -16.44 3.06 -6.71
CA VAL A 104 -17.78 2.84 -7.31
C VAL A 104 -18.00 1.39 -7.74
N SER A 105 -17.09 0.47 -7.40
CA SER A 105 -17.12 -0.92 -7.90
C SER A 105 -17.87 -1.90 -7.01
N GLY A 106 -18.16 -1.54 -5.76
CA GLY A 106 -18.72 -2.45 -4.75
C GLY A 106 -17.72 -3.47 -4.17
N LEU A 107 -16.43 -3.42 -4.56
CA LEU A 107 -15.41 -4.29 -4.01
C LEU A 107 -14.89 -3.76 -2.67
N ASP A 108 -14.58 -4.68 -1.75
CA ASP A 108 -13.82 -4.35 -0.55
C ASP A 108 -12.35 -4.11 -0.88
N VAL A 109 -11.76 -3.06 -0.34
CA VAL A 109 -10.38 -2.68 -0.60
C VAL A 109 -9.57 -2.68 0.69
N SER A 110 -8.47 -3.41 0.68
CA SER A 110 -7.45 -3.37 1.71
C SER A 110 -6.19 -2.74 1.13
N ILE A 111 -5.68 -1.74 1.81
CA ILE A 111 -4.46 -1.03 1.45
C ILE A 111 -3.39 -1.38 2.47
N LEU A 112 -2.17 -1.61 2.01
CA LEU A 112 -1.00 -1.71 2.86
C LEU A 112 0.12 -0.85 2.28
N THR A 113 0.61 0.11 3.05
CA THR A 113 1.64 1.05 2.59
C THR A 113 2.63 1.43 3.71
N LYS A 114 3.79 1.93 3.34
CA LYS A 114 4.73 2.64 4.20
C LYS A 114 4.71 4.15 3.99
N SER A 115 3.87 4.62 3.05
CA SER A 115 3.88 6.01 2.62
C SER A 115 2.77 6.83 3.30
N ASP A 116 3.15 7.97 3.82
CA ASP A 116 2.21 9.00 4.30
C ASP A 116 1.48 9.72 3.15
N LEU A 117 1.94 9.55 1.90
CA LEU A 117 1.28 10.12 0.72
C LEU A 117 -0.16 9.63 0.54
N VAL A 118 -0.53 8.48 1.13
CA VAL A 118 -1.91 7.97 1.10
C VAL A 118 -2.92 8.96 1.68
N THR A 119 -2.52 9.86 2.56
CA THR A 119 -3.39 10.93 3.12
C THR A 119 -3.89 11.90 2.06
N ARG A 120 -3.15 12.08 0.94
CA ARG A 120 -3.61 12.87 -0.21
C ARG A 120 -4.96 12.39 -0.74
N ASP A 121 -5.20 11.10 -0.65
CA ASP A 121 -6.36 10.43 -1.25
C ASP A 121 -7.52 10.25 -0.26
N ALA A 122 -7.49 10.93 0.90
CA ALA A 122 -8.51 10.86 1.94
C ALA A 122 -9.92 11.19 1.39
N ASP A 123 -10.03 12.14 0.45
CA ASP A 123 -11.27 12.50 -0.23
C ASP A 123 -11.94 11.31 -0.95
N ILE A 124 -11.13 10.43 -1.56
CA ILE A 124 -11.63 9.22 -2.22
C ILE A 124 -11.88 8.12 -1.18
N LEU A 125 -10.95 7.94 -0.23
CA LEU A 125 -11.06 6.89 0.79
C LEU A 125 -12.32 7.04 1.64
N THR A 126 -12.72 8.25 1.96
CA THR A 126 -13.97 8.52 2.69
C THR A 126 -15.24 8.35 1.85
N SER A 127 -15.12 8.24 0.53
CA SER A 127 -16.28 8.05 -0.37
C SER A 127 -16.70 6.58 -0.53
N PHE A 128 -15.89 5.63 -0.05
CA PHE A 128 -16.26 4.22 -0.07
C PHE A 128 -17.47 3.94 0.84
N GLY A 129 -18.34 3.03 0.42
CA GLY A 129 -19.58 2.71 1.17
C GLY A 129 -20.66 3.77 1.04
N GLY A 130 -20.52 4.74 0.12
CA GLY A 130 -21.52 5.77 -0.16
C GLY A 130 -22.56 5.37 -1.19
N LEU A 131 -23.26 6.37 -1.76
CA LEU A 131 -24.38 6.21 -2.72
C LEU A 131 -24.09 5.38 -3.97
N LEU A 132 -22.82 5.12 -4.29
CA LEU A 132 -22.40 4.52 -5.56
C LEU A 132 -21.87 3.08 -5.43
N GLY A 133 -21.74 2.53 -4.23
CA GLY A 133 -21.26 1.16 -4.03
C GLY A 133 -21.17 0.73 -2.56
N ASP A 134 -21.42 -0.54 -2.29
CA ASP A 134 -21.41 -1.11 -0.93
C ASP A 134 -20.02 -1.54 -0.45
N GLY A 135 -18.98 -1.34 -1.27
CA GLY A 135 -17.60 -1.71 -0.94
C GLY A 135 -17.01 -0.90 0.21
N SER A 136 -16.20 -1.53 1.02
CA SER A 136 -15.50 -0.91 2.13
C SER A 136 -14.01 -0.70 1.82
N VAL A 137 -13.37 0.25 2.52
CA VAL A 137 -11.93 0.43 2.44
C VAL A 137 -11.30 0.45 3.82
N LYS A 138 -10.12 -0.15 3.95
CA LYS A 138 -9.26 0.00 5.11
C LYS A 138 -7.82 0.28 4.70
N VAL A 139 -7.15 1.15 5.44
CA VAL A 139 -5.76 1.55 5.18
C VAL A 139 -4.87 1.05 6.29
N GLY A 140 -3.91 0.20 5.93
CA GLY A 140 -2.89 -0.34 6.80
C GLY A 140 -1.53 0.32 6.60
N PHE A 141 -0.82 0.51 7.69
CA PHE A 141 0.57 0.94 7.65
C PHE A 141 1.48 -0.20 8.11
N SER A 142 2.50 -0.53 7.29
CA SER A 142 3.55 -1.45 7.72
C SER A 142 4.51 -0.72 8.64
N VAL A 143 4.70 -1.25 9.86
CA VAL A 143 5.59 -0.69 10.89
C VAL A 143 6.33 -1.83 11.54
N CYS A 144 7.65 -1.89 11.37
CA CYS A 144 8.50 -2.88 12.03
C CYS A 144 9.24 -2.31 13.26
N THR A 145 9.29 -1.00 13.38
CA THR A 145 9.93 -0.29 14.50
C THR A 145 9.30 1.10 14.65
N LEU A 146 9.41 1.69 15.85
CA LEU A 146 9.07 3.10 16.09
C LEU A 146 10.29 4.03 16.02
N SER A 147 11.53 3.48 15.91
CA SER A 147 12.73 4.30 15.74
C SER A 147 12.85 4.74 14.27
N ASP A 148 12.84 6.05 14.08
CA ASP A 148 13.07 6.67 12.77
C ASP A 148 14.51 6.42 12.29
N GLU A 149 15.49 6.38 13.19
CA GLU A 149 16.90 6.10 12.90
C GLU A 149 17.09 4.67 12.38
N LEU A 150 16.49 3.68 13.07
CA LEU A 150 16.53 2.30 12.62
C LEU A 150 15.82 2.12 11.29
N ALA A 151 14.65 2.75 11.13
CA ALA A 151 13.91 2.70 9.88
C ALA A 151 14.71 3.30 8.71
N ALA A 152 15.45 4.38 8.91
CA ALA A 152 16.30 4.96 7.87
C ALA A 152 17.39 3.99 7.36
N LEU A 153 17.85 3.06 8.21
CA LEU A 153 18.84 2.03 7.83
C LEU A 153 18.21 0.87 7.04
N ILE A 154 17.00 0.45 7.42
CA ILE A 154 16.38 -0.77 6.87
C ILE A 154 15.31 -0.49 5.81
N GLU A 155 14.79 0.74 5.73
CA GLU A 155 13.75 1.20 4.80
C GLU A 155 14.12 2.56 4.20
N PRO A 156 15.30 2.71 3.57
CA PRO A 156 15.95 4.00 3.29
C PRO A 156 15.13 4.96 2.40
N GLY A 157 14.25 4.44 1.55
CA GLY A 157 13.40 5.25 0.67
C GLY A 157 11.97 5.42 1.16
N ALA A 158 11.61 4.83 2.30
CA ALA A 158 10.26 4.96 2.87
C ALA A 158 10.19 6.12 3.88
N PRO A 159 9.03 6.80 4.01
CA PRO A 159 8.81 7.74 5.10
C PRO A 159 9.04 7.08 6.48
N PRO A 160 9.61 7.81 7.47
CA PRO A 160 9.87 7.25 8.80
C PRO A 160 8.60 6.84 9.53
N PRO A 161 8.68 5.92 10.50
CA PRO A 161 7.55 5.47 11.31
C PRO A 161 6.74 6.60 11.95
N SER A 162 7.39 7.65 12.43
CA SER A 162 6.73 8.84 13.00
C SER A 162 5.73 9.47 12.01
N ARG A 163 6.11 9.60 10.73
CA ARG A 163 5.23 10.12 9.68
C ARG A 163 4.11 9.14 9.33
N ARG A 164 4.35 7.83 9.39
CA ARG A 164 3.31 6.80 9.16
C ARG A 164 2.25 6.85 10.24
N MET A 165 2.65 7.02 11.51
CA MET A 165 1.73 7.18 12.64
C MET A 165 0.92 8.49 12.56
N ALA A 166 1.55 9.58 12.12
CA ALA A 166 0.84 10.85 11.88
C ALA A 166 -0.19 10.70 10.73
N ALA A 167 0.16 9.99 9.65
CA ALA A 167 -0.75 9.71 8.55
C ALA A 167 -1.92 8.81 8.97
N LEU A 168 -1.65 7.78 9.79
CA LEU A 168 -2.67 6.92 10.39
C LEU A 168 -3.66 7.76 11.19
N LYS A 169 -3.16 8.62 12.08
CA LYS A 169 -3.99 9.52 12.89
C LYS A 169 -4.87 10.43 12.02
N ALA A 170 -4.31 11.01 10.97
CA ALA A 170 -5.04 11.90 10.07
C ALA A 170 -6.17 11.16 9.34
N LEU A 171 -5.92 9.96 8.83
CA LEU A 171 -6.92 9.14 8.15
C LEU A 171 -8.00 8.65 9.12
N SER A 172 -7.63 8.20 10.31
CA SER A 172 -8.59 7.80 11.35
C SER A 172 -9.50 8.96 11.75
N ALA A 173 -8.93 10.15 11.94
CA ALA A 173 -9.72 11.37 12.23
C ALA A 173 -10.66 11.77 11.08
N ALA A 174 -10.33 11.43 9.84
CA ALA A 174 -11.18 11.61 8.67
C ALA A 174 -12.26 10.51 8.52
N GLY A 175 -12.34 9.53 9.43
CA GLY A 175 -13.32 8.44 9.41
C GLY A 175 -12.91 7.23 8.57
N VAL A 176 -11.69 7.18 8.06
CA VAL A 176 -11.17 5.99 7.35
C VAL A 176 -10.77 4.92 8.36
N ARG A 177 -11.19 3.68 8.15
CA ARG A 177 -10.71 2.55 8.97
C ARG A 177 -9.22 2.36 8.77
N THR A 178 -8.47 2.40 9.86
CA THR A 178 -7.00 2.28 9.83
C THR A 178 -6.54 1.09 10.67
N TRP A 179 -5.41 0.50 10.28
CA TRP A 179 -4.78 -0.61 10.99
C TRP A 179 -3.27 -0.57 10.83
N VAL A 180 -2.57 -1.32 11.68
CA VAL A 180 -1.11 -1.46 11.61
C VAL A 180 -0.73 -2.91 11.38
N PHE A 181 0.16 -3.13 10.42
CA PHE A 181 0.79 -4.40 10.16
C PHE A 181 2.21 -4.39 10.71
N ILE A 182 2.40 -5.09 11.83
CA ILE A 182 3.72 -5.21 12.46
C ILE A 182 4.53 -6.25 11.66
N ALA A 183 5.21 -5.79 10.62
CA ALA A 183 5.96 -6.65 9.71
C ALA A 183 7.04 -5.87 8.93
N PRO A 184 8.19 -6.54 8.70
CA PRO A 184 8.55 -7.82 9.28
C PRO A 184 8.90 -7.70 10.76
N ALA A 185 8.71 -8.78 11.53
CA ALA A 185 9.36 -8.93 12.81
C ALA A 185 10.81 -9.36 12.54
N LEU A 186 11.75 -8.46 12.79
CA LEU A 186 13.17 -8.69 12.51
C LEU A 186 13.83 -9.31 13.74
N PRO A 187 14.39 -10.54 13.64
CA PRO A 187 14.97 -11.25 14.77
C PRO A 187 16.05 -10.43 15.50
N GLY A 188 15.89 -10.28 16.81
CA GLY A 188 16.81 -9.51 17.65
C GLY A 188 16.77 -8.00 17.46
N ILE A 189 15.85 -7.48 16.66
CA ILE A 189 15.72 -6.05 16.34
C ILE A 189 14.31 -5.54 16.70
N SER A 190 13.27 -6.20 16.20
CA SER A 190 11.89 -5.72 16.37
C SER A 190 10.89 -6.85 16.71
N ASP A 191 11.38 -8.02 17.07
CA ASP A 191 10.57 -9.19 17.42
C ASP A 191 10.36 -9.36 18.93
N THR A 192 10.86 -8.42 19.76
CA THR A 192 10.67 -8.50 21.22
C THR A 192 9.22 -8.13 21.60
N PRO A 193 8.67 -8.74 22.66
CA PRO A 193 7.35 -8.38 23.17
C PRO A 193 7.21 -6.88 23.45
N GLU A 194 8.24 -6.25 24.00
CA GLU A 194 8.26 -4.83 24.36
C GLU A 194 8.11 -3.94 23.11
N THR A 195 8.83 -4.29 22.01
CA THR A 195 8.74 -3.56 20.73
C THR A 195 7.35 -3.72 20.13
N ILE A 196 6.81 -4.94 20.11
CA ILE A 196 5.49 -5.23 19.57
C ILE A 196 4.41 -4.48 20.37
N ASP A 197 4.47 -4.51 21.68
CA ASP A 197 3.51 -3.83 22.55
C ASP A 197 3.60 -2.31 22.43
N ALA A 198 4.82 -1.76 22.28
CA ALA A 198 5.01 -0.34 22.03
C ALA A 198 4.36 0.10 20.70
N ILE A 199 4.55 -0.67 19.61
CA ILE A 199 3.92 -0.38 18.30
C ILE A 199 2.41 -0.47 18.43
N ARG A 200 1.87 -1.49 19.09
CA ARG A 200 0.42 -1.64 19.31
C ARG A 200 -0.18 -0.48 20.10
N ALA A 201 0.51 -0.07 21.17
CA ALA A 201 0.07 1.05 22.00
C ALA A 201 0.08 2.35 21.19
N GLU A 202 1.12 2.61 20.42
CA GLU A 202 1.24 3.79 19.57
C GLU A 202 0.15 3.79 18.47
N ALA A 203 -0.07 2.66 17.81
CA ALA A 203 -1.11 2.50 16.80
C ALA A 203 -2.51 2.83 17.37
N ARG A 204 -2.84 2.30 18.54
CA ARG A 204 -4.11 2.57 19.23
C ARG A 204 -4.27 4.04 19.61
N ARG A 205 -3.21 4.68 20.15
CA ARG A 205 -3.23 6.13 20.47
C ARG A 205 -3.52 7.00 19.25
N ASN A 206 -3.13 6.54 18.07
CA ASN A 206 -3.36 7.23 16.81
C ASN A 206 -4.65 6.78 16.09
N GLY A 207 -5.47 5.92 16.69
CA GLY A 207 -6.79 5.56 16.19
C GLY A 207 -6.85 4.32 15.31
N ALA A 208 -5.82 3.45 15.32
CA ALA A 208 -5.91 2.16 14.64
C ALA A 208 -7.01 1.29 15.27
N SER A 209 -7.83 0.67 14.42
CA SER A 209 -8.93 -0.23 14.82
C SER A 209 -8.48 -1.70 14.95
N GLU A 210 -7.37 -2.06 14.29
CA GLU A 210 -6.78 -3.40 14.24
C GLU A 210 -5.25 -3.32 14.35
#